data_ddb998a5dbb6e8f89616caac4c348818
#
_entry.id   ddb998a5dbb6e8f89616caac4c348818
#
_cell.length_a   1.000
_cell.length_b   1.000
_cell.length_c   1.000
_cell.angle_alpha   90.00
_cell.angle_beta   90.00
_cell.angle_gamma   90.00
#
_symmetry.space_group_name_H-M   'P 1'
#
loop_
_entity.id
_entity.type
_entity.pdbx_description
1 polymer ?
#
loop_
_entity_poly.entity_id
_entity_poly.type
_entity_poly.pdbx_seq_one_letter_code
_entity_poly.pdbx_strand_id
1 'polypeptide(L)'
;MNDESASIEHHLLVRETDQNALNLLHQASSLAKQRIKLAMTHGAVWLTRGKNTQRLRRAKRVLRVGDELHLYYNEKILNEEP
;
A
#
# COMPACT_ATOMS: atom_id res chain seq x y z
N MET A 1 -16.09 -20.66 3.90
CA MET A 1 -15.55 -20.34 3.78
C MET A 1 -14.91 -19.66 3.53
N ASN A 2 -14.56 -19.30 3.47
CA ASN A 2 -14.04 -18.67 3.12
C ASN A 2 -12.88 -18.17 3.20
N ASP A 3 -12.04 -17.99 2.85
CA ASP A 3 -10.93 -17.71 2.66
C ASP A 3 -10.61 -16.40 2.44
N GLU A 4 -11.26 -15.70 2.45
CA GLU A 4 -11.09 -14.40 2.39
C GLU A 4 -10.39 -13.87 3.50
N SER A 5 -10.23 -14.56 4.48
CA SER A 5 -9.44 -14.12 5.60
C SER A 5 -8.05 -13.70 5.21
N ALA A 6 -7.61 -14.00 4.00
CA ALA A 6 -6.32 -13.56 3.55
C ALA A 6 -6.28 -12.09 3.15
N SER A 7 -7.40 -11.42 3.11
CA SER A 7 -7.44 -10.02 2.69
C SER A 7 -7.21 -9.09 3.86
N ILE A 8 -6.32 -8.13 3.68
CA ILE A 8 -5.99 -7.15 4.69
C ILE A 8 -6.11 -5.77 4.06
N GLU A 9 -6.74 -4.86 4.77
CA GLU A 9 -6.90 -3.49 4.33
C GLU A 9 -6.25 -2.56 5.32
N HIS A 10 -5.42 -1.64 4.83
CA HIS A 10 -4.81 -0.62 5.65
C HIS A 10 -5.00 0.74 5.02
N HIS A 11 -5.36 1.72 5.82
CA HIS A 11 -5.53 3.10 5.37
C HIS A 11 -4.75 3.98 6.33
N LEU A 12 -3.83 4.78 5.78
CA LEU A 12 -2.99 5.65 6.60
C LEU A 12 -3.05 7.07 6.11
N LEU A 13 -2.95 7.99 7.06
CA LEU A 13 -2.81 9.41 6.74
C LEU A 13 -1.35 9.79 6.94
N VAL A 14 -0.75 10.42 5.93
CA VAL A 14 0.62 10.88 6.01
C VAL A 14 0.68 12.14 6.85
N ARG A 15 1.46 12.11 7.91
CA ARG A 15 1.55 13.22 8.85
C ARG A 15 2.87 13.96 8.83
N GLU A 16 3.87 13.41 8.16
CA GLU A 16 5.20 14.02 8.10
C GLU A 16 5.70 14.03 6.68
N THR A 17 6.53 15.03 6.37
CA THR A 17 7.15 15.09 5.07
C THR A 17 8.31 14.11 5.00
N ASP A 18 8.82 13.89 3.79
CA ASP A 18 10.00 13.05 3.55
C ASP A 18 9.79 11.58 3.91
N GLN A 19 8.54 11.15 3.98
CA GLN A 19 8.24 9.74 4.17
C GLN A 19 7.98 9.10 2.81
N ASN A 20 8.44 7.88 2.61
CA ASN A 20 8.08 7.18 1.37
C ASN A 20 7.04 6.11 1.69
N ALA A 21 6.33 5.71 0.63
CA ALA A 21 5.20 4.81 0.80
C ALA A 21 5.61 3.45 1.35
N LEU A 22 6.74 2.94 0.89
CA LEU A 22 7.20 1.62 1.32
C LEU A 22 7.42 1.57 2.83
N ASN A 23 8.11 2.57 3.36
CA ASN A 23 8.39 2.59 4.79
C ASN A 23 7.13 2.75 5.61
N LEU A 24 6.22 3.63 5.18
CA LEU A 24 5.00 3.84 5.92
C LEU A 24 4.13 2.60 5.95
N LEU A 25 3.99 1.96 4.81
CA LEU A 25 3.17 0.74 4.74
C LEU A 25 3.81 -0.40 5.51
N HIS A 26 5.14 -0.49 5.49
CA HIS A 26 5.84 -1.50 6.24
C HIS A 26 5.59 -1.33 7.74
N GLN A 27 5.67 -0.11 8.24
CA GLN A 27 5.45 0.17 9.65
C GLN A 27 4.00 -0.07 10.06
N ALA A 28 3.07 0.31 9.22
CA ALA A 28 1.66 0.21 9.57
C ALA A 28 1.12 -1.21 9.47
N SER A 29 1.60 -1.98 8.52
CA SER A 29 1.02 -3.29 8.25
C SER A 29 1.84 -4.43 8.85
N SER A 30 3.08 -4.16 9.21
CA SER A 30 4.03 -5.18 9.64
C SER A 30 4.38 -6.20 8.56
N LEU A 31 3.99 -5.92 7.33
CA LEU A 31 4.36 -6.78 6.21
C LEU A 31 5.80 -6.50 5.80
N ALA A 32 6.48 -7.52 5.30
CA ALA A 32 7.83 -7.34 4.80
C ALA A 32 7.81 -6.39 3.61
N LYS A 33 8.87 -5.61 3.48
CA LYS A 33 8.96 -4.63 2.40
C LYS A 33 8.81 -5.27 1.03
N GLN A 34 9.30 -6.48 0.88
CA GLN A 34 9.20 -7.19 -0.37
C GLN A 34 7.76 -7.49 -0.73
N ARG A 35 6.95 -7.84 0.28
CA ARG A 35 5.53 -8.08 0.06
C ARG A 35 4.81 -6.81 -0.37
N ILE A 36 5.19 -5.70 0.23
CA ILE A 36 4.58 -4.42 -0.12
C ILE A 36 4.93 -4.04 -1.54
N LYS A 37 6.18 -4.28 -1.96
CA LYS A 37 6.56 -4.02 -3.34
C LYS A 37 5.76 -4.86 -4.32
N LEU A 38 5.49 -6.12 -3.96
CA LEU A 38 4.64 -6.97 -4.79
C LEU A 38 3.23 -6.43 -4.87
N ALA A 39 2.70 -5.96 -3.74
CA ALA A 39 1.37 -5.38 -3.73
C ALA A 39 1.31 -4.17 -4.65
N MET A 40 2.33 -3.33 -4.64
CA MET A 40 2.38 -2.19 -5.54
C MET A 40 2.40 -2.62 -6.99
N THR A 41 3.18 -3.64 -7.31
CA THR A 41 3.27 -4.17 -8.67
C THR A 41 1.92 -4.69 -9.13
N HIS A 42 1.17 -5.31 -8.25
CA HIS A 42 -0.14 -5.87 -8.58
C HIS A 42 -1.26 -4.84 -8.50
N GLY A 43 -0.93 -3.59 -8.23
CA GLY A 43 -1.94 -2.54 -8.21
C GLY A 43 -2.79 -2.49 -6.96
N ALA A 44 -2.27 -3.01 -5.86
CA ALA A 44 -3.02 -3.08 -4.61
C ALA A 44 -2.79 -1.89 -3.68
N VAL A 45 -1.97 -0.92 -4.10
CA VAL A 45 -1.68 0.25 -3.29
C VAL A 45 -2.18 1.49 -4.02
N TRP A 46 -2.89 2.34 -3.29
CA TRP A 46 -3.48 3.55 -3.84
C TRP A 46 -3.07 4.75 -3.01
N LEU A 47 -3.02 5.89 -3.66
CA LEU A 47 -2.69 7.15 -3.01
C LEU A 47 -3.79 8.16 -3.30
N THR A 48 -4.32 8.76 -2.24
CA THR A 48 -5.29 9.84 -2.38
C THR A 48 -4.61 11.14 -1.99
N ARG A 49 -4.64 12.09 -2.90
CA ARG A 49 -4.10 13.42 -2.67
C ARG A 49 -5.19 14.42 -3.04
N GLY A 50 -5.71 15.12 -2.03
CA GLY A 50 -6.84 15.98 -2.24
C GLY A 50 -8.05 15.17 -2.69
N LYS A 51 -8.55 15.44 -3.86
CA LYS A 51 -9.70 14.72 -4.39
C LYS A 51 -9.33 13.66 -5.38
N ASN A 52 -8.03 13.44 -5.60
CA ASN A 52 -7.57 12.48 -6.61
C ASN A 52 -7.04 11.23 -5.97
N THR A 53 -7.48 10.09 -6.47
CA THR A 53 -6.99 8.79 -6.03
C THR A 53 -6.38 8.08 -7.22
N GLN A 54 -5.16 7.58 -7.06
CA GLN A 54 -4.48 6.90 -8.15
C GLN A 54 -3.66 5.77 -7.60
N ARG A 55 -3.37 4.80 -8.44
CA ARG A 55 -2.51 3.69 -8.05
C ARG A 55 -1.10 4.17 -7.79
N LEU A 56 -0.50 3.65 -6.74
CA LEU A 56 0.86 3.96 -6.37
C LEU A 56 1.71 2.74 -6.65
N ARG A 57 2.61 2.85 -7.64
CA ARG A 57 3.45 1.73 -8.03
C ARG A 57 4.91 1.91 -7.69
N ARG A 58 5.32 3.12 -7.33
CA ARG A 58 6.72 3.39 -7.04
C ARG A 58 6.94 3.35 -5.53
N ALA A 59 7.72 2.40 -5.08
CA ALA A 59 7.95 2.20 -3.66
C ALA A 59 8.62 3.40 -3.00
N LYS A 60 9.44 4.11 -3.75
CA LYS A 60 10.19 5.24 -3.18
C LYS A 60 9.54 6.58 -3.40
N ARG A 61 8.29 6.60 -3.82
CA ARG A 61 7.60 7.86 -4.00
C ARG A 61 7.51 8.61 -2.69
N VAL A 62 7.93 9.87 -2.71
CA VAL A 62 7.88 10.71 -1.53
C VAL A 62 6.46 11.27 -1.39
N LEU A 63 5.96 11.24 -0.17
CA LEU A 63 4.59 11.63 0.12
C LEU A 63 4.56 12.98 0.79
N ARG A 64 3.39 13.60 0.78
CA ARG A 64 3.18 14.90 1.40
C ARG A 64 2.23 14.76 2.57
N VAL A 65 2.36 15.67 3.53
CA VAL A 65 1.41 15.70 4.63
C VAL A 65 -0.01 15.86 4.06
N GLY A 66 -0.92 15.03 4.54
CA GLY A 66 -2.29 15.05 4.07
C GLY A 66 -2.60 13.98 3.04
N ASP A 67 -1.57 13.36 2.47
CA ASP A 67 -1.80 12.23 1.56
C ASP A 67 -2.36 11.05 2.32
N GLU A 68 -3.16 10.25 1.65
CA GLU A 68 -3.68 9.01 2.24
C GLU A 68 -3.22 7.83 1.43
N LEU A 69 -2.74 6.81 2.12
CA LEU A 69 -2.32 5.57 1.50
C LEU A 69 -3.34 4.49 1.79
N HIS A 70 -3.61 3.66 0.79
CA HIS A 70 -4.54 2.55 0.93
C HIS A 70 -3.86 1.30 0.42
N LEU A 71 -3.81 0.28 1.26
CA LEU A 71 -3.23 -1.00 0.91
C LEU A 71 -4.31 -2.07 1.00
N TYR A 72 -4.52 -2.78 -0.10
CA TYR A 72 -5.48 -3.87 -0.16
C TYR A 72 -4.69 -5.15 -0.40
N TYR A 73 -4.13 -5.69 0.67
CA TYR A 73 -3.26 -6.86 0.57
C TYR A 73 -4.07 -8.13 0.54
N ASN A 74 -3.78 -8.99 -0.43
CA ASN A 74 -4.44 -10.27 -0.55
C ASN A 74 -3.39 -11.28 -1.03
N GLU A 75 -3.10 -12.27 -0.20
CA GLU A 75 -2.08 -13.25 -0.54
C GLU A 75 -2.39 -13.99 -1.82
N LYS A 76 -3.66 -14.21 -2.09
CA LYS A 76 -4.04 -14.89 -3.30
C LYS A 76 -3.61 -14.11 -4.53
N ILE A 77 -3.78 -12.80 -4.50
CA ILE A 77 -3.35 -11.97 -5.62
C ILE A 77 -1.83 -11.99 -5.74
N LEU A 78 -1.13 -11.94 -4.62
CA LEU A 78 0.32 -11.89 -4.64
C LEU A 78 0.95 -13.21 -5.05
N ASN A 79 0.22 -14.31 -4.94
CA ASN A 79 0.72 -15.59 -5.35
C ASN A 79 0.50 -15.88 -6.82
N GLU A 80 -0.26 -15.03 -7.50
CA GLU A 80 -0.50 -15.20 -8.93
C GLU A 80 0.67 -14.62 -9.70
N GLU A 81 1.07 -15.32 -10.74
CA GLU A 81 2.12 -14.80 -11.60
C GLU A 81 1.56 -13.71 -12.47
N PRO A 82 2.30 -12.61 -12.64
CA PRO A 82 1.84 -11.54 -13.52
C PRO A 82 1.77 -11.97 -14.97
#